data_b0d96e4a2f5e518a586ae64c4f492520
#
_entry.id   b0d96e4a2f5e518a586ae64c4f492520
#
_cell.length_a   1.000
_cell.length_b   1.000
_cell.length_c   1.000
_cell.angle_alpha   90.00
_cell.angle_beta   90.00
_cell.angle_gamma   90.00
#
_symmetry.space_group_name_H-M   'P 1'
#
loop_
_entity.id
_entity.type
_entity.pdbx_description
1 polymer ?
#
loop_
_entity_poly.entity_id
_entity_poly.type
_entity_poly.pdbx_seq_one_letter_code
_entity_poly.pdbx_strand_id
1 'polypeptide(L)'
;MHTTRIAIVGAGLAGLYAAYLLEQRGITDYVVLEARERVGGRIASLVPDEARASEGVDLGPSWFWPGFQFALGALVESLGLSSFAQHETGDMVVERSHQMPPVRMQGFANQPSSMRLQGGMQALIDALRLRVEFSRLHTG
;
A
#
# COMPACT_ATOMS: atom_id res chain seq x y z
N MET A 1 -9.88 -29.45 15.94
CA MET A 1 -10.67 -28.80 14.88
C MET A 1 -10.99 -27.41 15.40
N HIS A 2 -10.47 -26.38 14.74
CA HIS A 2 -10.79 -24.99 15.12
C HIS A 2 -12.02 -24.56 14.34
N THR A 3 -13.01 -24.03 15.04
CA THR A 3 -14.23 -23.49 14.44
C THR A 3 -14.21 -21.98 14.61
N THR A 4 -14.44 -21.23 13.56
CA THR A 4 -14.53 -19.77 13.59
C THR A 4 -15.75 -19.30 12.80
N ARG A 5 -16.32 -18.17 13.17
CA ARG A 5 -17.50 -17.59 12.50
C ARG A 5 -17.16 -16.91 11.18
N ILE A 6 -15.96 -16.33 11.08
CA ILE A 6 -15.54 -15.56 9.91
C ILE A 6 -14.17 -16.05 9.46
N ALA A 7 -14.07 -16.44 8.20
CA ALA A 7 -12.81 -16.74 7.55
C ALA A 7 -12.53 -15.71 6.44
N ILE A 8 -11.42 -14.98 6.57
CA ILE A 8 -10.93 -14.03 5.57
C ILE A 8 -9.86 -14.76 4.76
N VAL A 9 -10.08 -14.92 3.45
CA VAL A 9 -9.14 -15.60 2.56
C VAL A 9 -8.28 -14.56 1.84
N GLY A 10 -6.99 -14.58 2.13
CA GLY A 10 -5.97 -13.66 1.63
C GLY A 10 -5.65 -12.52 2.59
N ALA A 11 -4.36 -12.38 2.94
CA ALA A 11 -3.82 -11.28 3.75
C ALA A 11 -3.21 -10.16 2.87
N GLY A 12 -3.84 -9.84 1.75
CA GLY A 12 -3.60 -8.60 1.03
C GLY A 12 -4.22 -7.40 1.74
N LEU A 13 -4.13 -6.21 1.16
CA LEU A 13 -4.69 -4.97 1.72
C LEU A 13 -6.15 -5.14 2.16
N ALA A 14 -7.00 -5.70 1.30
CA ALA A 14 -8.42 -5.85 1.61
C ALA A 14 -8.69 -6.78 2.80
N GLY A 15 -7.98 -7.93 2.87
CA GLY A 15 -8.14 -8.88 3.96
C GLY A 15 -7.61 -8.34 5.28
N LEU A 16 -6.44 -7.71 5.28
CA LEU A 16 -5.88 -7.06 6.47
C LEU A 16 -6.75 -5.90 6.94
N TYR A 17 -7.29 -5.11 6.02
CA TYR A 17 -8.21 -4.03 6.37
C TYR A 17 -9.53 -4.56 6.95
N ALA A 18 -10.09 -5.63 6.38
CA ALA A 18 -11.27 -6.28 6.95
C ALA A 18 -10.99 -6.79 8.38
N ALA A 19 -9.86 -7.46 8.59
CA ALA A 19 -9.44 -7.91 9.93
C ALA A 19 -9.28 -6.74 10.91
N TYR A 20 -8.60 -5.68 10.48
CA TYR A 20 -8.46 -4.45 11.26
C TYR A 20 -9.82 -3.86 11.67
N LEU A 21 -10.79 -3.81 10.77
CA LEU A 21 -12.13 -3.33 11.07
C LEU A 21 -12.89 -4.24 12.04
N LEU A 22 -12.64 -5.54 12.03
CA LEU A 22 -13.19 -6.47 13.02
C LEU A 22 -12.59 -6.20 14.39
N GLU A 23 -11.25 -6.04 14.49
CA GLU A 23 -10.57 -5.69 15.74
C GLU A 23 -11.10 -4.36 16.32
N GLN A 24 -11.30 -3.34 15.48
CA GLN A 24 -11.87 -2.05 15.90
C GLN A 24 -13.28 -2.17 16.49
N ARG A 25 -14.03 -3.23 16.14
CA ARG A 25 -15.37 -3.53 16.65
C ARG A 25 -15.41 -4.55 17.77
N GLY A 26 -14.22 -5.00 18.24
CA GLY A 26 -14.12 -6.04 19.26
C GLY A 26 -14.61 -7.42 18.80
N ILE A 27 -14.69 -7.65 17.47
CA ILE A 27 -15.07 -8.94 16.89
C ILE A 27 -13.81 -9.80 16.78
N THR A 28 -13.72 -10.81 17.61
CA THR A 28 -12.51 -11.64 17.76
C THR A 28 -12.65 -13.03 17.17
N ASP A 29 -13.87 -13.46 16.80
CA ASP A 29 -14.15 -14.79 16.26
C ASP A 29 -13.99 -14.80 14.73
N TYR A 30 -12.75 -14.58 14.29
CA TYR A 30 -12.34 -14.62 12.89
C TYR A 30 -10.93 -15.20 12.73
N VAL A 31 -10.62 -15.62 11.50
CA VAL A 31 -9.29 -16.05 11.06
C VAL A 31 -8.97 -15.42 9.71
N VAL A 32 -7.70 -15.10 9.49
CA VAL A 32 -7.16 -14.70 8.19
C VAL A 32 -6.23 -15.81 7.68
N LEU A 33 -6.49 -16.27 6.47
CA LEU A 33 -5.74 -17.36 5.83
C LEU A 33 -5.01 -16.81 4.61
N GLU A 34 -3.68 -16.85 4.60
CA GLU A 34 -2.83 -16.42 3.49
C GLU A 34 -2.02 -17.61 2.99
N ALA A 35 -2.09 -17.88 1.69
CA ALA A 35 -1.42 -19.01 1.07
C ALA A 35 0.10 -18.85 0.91
N ARG A 36 0.61 -17.62 1.02
CA ARG A 36 2.05 -17.32 0.97
C ARG A 36 2.60 -17.16 2.37
N GLU A 37 3.90 -17.26 2.50
CA GLU A 37 4.61 -16.97 3.76
C GLU A 37 4.59 -15.47 4.16
N ARG A 38 4.20 -14.59 3.25
CA ARG A 38 4.15 -13.15 3.45
C ARG A 38 2.75 -12.57 3.23
N VAL A 39 2.42 -11.56 3.99
CA VAL A 39 1.24 -10.72 3.80
C VAL A 39 1.47 -9.63 2.74
N GLY A 40 0.42 -8.87 2.38
CA GLY A 40 0.47 -7.74 1.47
C GLY A 40 -0.03 -8.03 0.06
N GLY A 41 -0.04 -9.31 -0.37
CA GLY A 41 -0.54 -9.67 -1.69
C GLY A 41 0.27 -9.03 -2.82
N ARG A 42 -0.35 -8.13 -3.61
CA ARG A 42 0.28 -7.37 -4.70
C ARG A 42 1.09 -6.17 -4.21
N ILE A 43 0.94 -5.77 -2.95
CA ILE A 43 1.75 -4.73 -2.33
C ILE A 43 3.03 -5.38 -1.83
N ALA A 44 4.15 -4.86 -2.29
CA ALA A 44 5.47 -5.19 -1.81
C ALA A 44 6.39 -4.00 -2.11
N SER A 45 7.29 -3.70 -1.19
CA SER A 45 8.35 -2.71 -1.39
C SER A 45 9.68 -3.35 -1.04
N LEU A 46 10.71 -2.99 -1.80
CA LEU A 46 12.08 -3.40 -1.56
C LEU A 46 12.79 -2.27 -0.81
N VAL A 47 13.41 -2.58 0.29
CA VAL A 47 14.32 -1.67 0.98
C VAL A 47 15.75 -2.16 0.68
N PRO A 48 16.60 -1.37 0.01
CA PRO A 48 18.00 -1.74 -0.22
C PRO A 48 18.75 -1.93 1.10
N ASP A 49 19.72 -2.84 1.15
CA ASP A 49 20.40 -3.27 2.39
C ASP A 49 21.06 -2.12 3.19
N GLU A 50 21.47 -1.05 2.53
CA GLU A 50 22.09 0.12 3.18
C GLU A 50 21.13 1.32 3.31
N ALA A 51 19.88 1.17 2.87
CA ALA A 51 18.88 2.25 2.88
C ALA A 51 18.09 2.28 4.19
N ARG A 52 17.55 3.46 4.51
CA ARG A 52 16.61 3.59 5.62
C ARG A 52 15.27 2.95 5.25
N ALA A 53 14.53 2.46 6.25
CA ALA A 53 13.18 1.92 6.04
C ALA A 53 12.23 2.89 5.31
N SER A 54 12.52 4.21 5.38
CA SER A 54 11.79 5.27 4.68
C SER A 54 12.10 5.35 3.16
N GLU A 55 13.08 4.59 2.67
CA GLU A 55 13.58 4.65 1.29
C GLU A 55 13.12 3.44 0.45
N GLY A 56 12.06 2.76 0.86
CA GLY A 56 11.51 1.61 0.16
C GLY A 56 11.03 1.93 -1.26
N VAL A 57 11.36 1.05 -2.20
CA VAL A 57 10.93 1.13 -3.60
C VAL A 57 9.77 0.17 -3.81
N ASP A 58 8.64 0.68 -4.26
CA ASP A 58 7.46 -0.13 -4.52
C ASP A 58 7.65 -1.02 -5.75
N LEU A 59 7.37 -2.31 -5.59
CA LEU A 59 7.35 -3.32 -6.65
C LEU A 59 5.93 -3.57 -7.20
N GLY A 60 4.96 -2.81 -6.68
CA GLY A 60 3.54 -2.90 -7.02
C GLY A 60 2.91 -1.51 -7.12
N PRO A 61 1.72 -1.30 -6.52
CA PRO A 61 1.10 0.02 -6.48
C PRO A 61 1.98 0.98 -5.68
N SER A 62 2.14 2.21 -6.21
CA SER A 62 3.03 3.23 -5.62
C SER A 62 2.29 4.51 -5.29
N TRP A 63 1.18 4.78 -5.98
CA TRP A 63 0.45 6.02 -5.86
C TRP A 63 -0.96 5.83 -5.32
N PHE A 64 -1.45 6.87 -4.65
CA PHE A 64 -2.85 7.02 -4.28
C PHE A 64 -3.26 8.48 -4.40
N TRP A 65 -4.57 8.71 -4.50
CA TRP A 65 -5.16 10.05 -4.70
C TRP A 65 -6.19 10.31 -3.61
N PRO A 66 -5.81 10.92 -2.48
CA PRO A 66 -6.76 11.21 -1.38
C PRO A 66 -7.99 11.99 -1.84
N GLY A 67 -7.84 12.85 -2.85
CA GLY A 67 -8.94 13.61 -3.44
C GLY A 67 -9.99 12.78 -4.18
N PHE A 68 -9.69 11.50 -4.49
CA PHE A 68 -10.65 10.54 -5.09
C PHE A 68 -10.87 9.32 -4.21
N GLN A 69 -9.86 8.92 -3.46
CA GLN A 69 -9.84 7.71 -2.64
C GLN A 69 -9.97 8.08 -1.16
N PHE A 70 -11.07 8.76 -0.81
CA PHE A 70 -11.27 9.31 0.54
C PHE A 70 -11.08 8.26 1.66
N ALA A 71 -11.60 7.04 1.45
CA ALA A 71 -11.48 5.97 2.44
C ALA A 71 -10.01 5.54 2.65
N LEU A 72 -9.22 5.50 1.58
CA LEU A 72 -7.80 5.17 1.68
C LEU A 72 -7.01 6.32 2.33
N GLY A 73 -7.32 7.57 1.97
CA GLY A 73 -6.72 8.74 2.60
C GLY A 73 -6.96 8.77 4.11
N ALA A 74 -8.22 8.57 4.52
CA ALA A 74 -8.60 8.49 5.95
C ALA A 74 -7.92 7.31 6.67
N LEU A 75 -7.76 6.16 6.01
CA LEU A 75 -7.04 5.03 6.58
C LEU A 75 -5.57 5.36 6.80
N VAL A 76 -4.88 5.92 5.81
CA VAL A 76 -3.48 6.36 5.90
C VAL A 76 -3.28 7.29 7.08
N GLU A 77 -4.16 8.30 7.22
CA GLU A 77 -4.14 9.25 8.32
C GLU A 77 -4.39 8.57 9.68
N SER A 78 -5.41 7.71 9.78
CA SER A 78 -5.76 7.00 11.02
C SER A 78 -4.67 6.04 11.50
N LEU A 79 -3.86 5.54 10.58
CA LEU A 79 -2.72 4.70 10.88
C LEU A 79 -1.46 5.51 11.24
N GLY A 80 -1.51 6.84 11.13
CA GLY A 80 -0.37 7.73 11.43
C GLY A 80 0.72 7.66 10.36
N LEU A 81 0.40 7.27 9.14
CA LEU A 81 1.37 7.15 8.05
C LEU A 81 1.61 8.49 7.38
N SER A 82 2.88 8.82 7.16
CA SER A 82 3.28 10.02 6.41
C SER A 82 3.21 9.80 4.92
N SER A 83 2.73 10.79 4.19
CA SER A 83 2.70 10.79 2.73
C SER A 83 3.28 12.10 2.16
N PHE A 84 3.69 12.04 0.91
CA PHE A 84 4.21 13.20 0.17
C PHE A 84 3.66 13.21 -1.25
N ALA A 85 3.54 14.42 -1.82
CA ALA A 85 3.12 14.56 -3.20
C ALA A 85 4.20 14.05 -4.15
N GLN A 86 3.80 13.30 -5.18
CA GLN A 86 4.69 12.93 -6.27
C GLN A 86 5.21 14.21 -6.93
N HIS A 87 6.52 14.26 -7.19
CA HIS A 87 7.11 15.37 -7.93
C HIS A 87 6.66 15.30 -9.40
N GLU A 88 5.87 16.28 -9.81
CA GLU A 88 5.24 16.33 -11.14
C GLU A 88 5.49 17.66 -11.86
N THR A 89 6.36 18.51 -11.31
CA THR A 89 6.66 19.82 -11.91
C THR A 89 7.81 19.72 -12.89
N GLY A 90 7.74 20.49 -13.98
CA GLY A 90 8.76 20.57 -14.99
C GLY A 90 8.28 20.09 -16.36
N ASP A 91 9.18 20.08 -17.32
CA ASP A 91 8.92 19.58 -18.66
C ASP A 91 9.07 18.06 -18.72
N MET A 92 8.35 17.46 -19.67
CA MET A 92 8.49 16.05 -19.99
C MET A 92 9.38 15.85 -21.21
N VAL A 93 10.08 14.73 -21.27
CA VAL A 93 10.80 14.25 -22.43
C VAL A 93 10.04 13.07 -23.01
N VAL A 94 9.66 13.18 -24.28
CA VAL A 94 8.84 12.17 -24.98
C VAL A 94 9.67 11.55 -26.09
N GLU A 95 9.93 10.26 -26.00
CA GLU A 95 10.49 9.45 -27.09
C GLU A 95 9.34 8.74 -27.81
N ARG A 96 9.08 9.13 -29.05
CA ARG A 96 8.01 8.53 -29.86
C ARG A 96 8.50 7.39 -30.74
N SER A 97 9.80 7.33 -31.00
CA SER A 97 10.43 6.32 -31.87
C SER A 97 11.93 6.30 -31.60
N HIS A 98 12.51 5.11 -31.62
CA HIS A 98 13.98 4.95 -31.56
C HIS A 98 14.74 5.57 -32.76
N GLN A 99 14.03 5.95 -33.83
CA GLN A 99 14.63 6.56 -35.02
C GLN A 99 14.64 8.09 -34.97
N MET A 100 13.98 8.69 -33.97
CA MET A 100 13.90 10.14 -33.80
C MET A 100 14.42 10.54 -32.41
N PRO A 101 15.11 11.68 -32.30
CA PRO A 101 15.54 12.16 -30.99
C PRO A 101 14.33 12.47 -30.10
N PRO A 102 14.47 12.29 -28.77
CA PRO A 102 13.43 12.67 -27.83
C PRO A 102 13.10 14.16 -27.92
N VAL A 103 11.82 14.49 -27.76
CA VAL A 103 11.32 15.87 -27.80
C VAL A 103 10.96 16.32 -26.39
N ARG A 104 11.47 17.48 -25.99
CA ARG A 104 11.07 18.15 -24.75
C ARG A 104 9.75 18.88 -24.98
N MET A 105 8.78 18.62 -24.10
CA MET A 105 7.45 19.21 -24.15
C MET A 105 7.09 19.77 -22.77
N GLN A 106 6.19 20.76 -22.73
CA GLN A 106 5.66 21.24 -21.47
C GLN A 106 4.98 20.10 -20.72
N GLY A 107 5.37 19.92 -19.45
CA GLY A 107 4.73 18.97 -18.56
C GLY A 107 3.39 19.49 -18.06
N PHE A 108 2.65 18.62 -17.41
CA PHE A 108 1.41 18.97 -16.71
C PHE A 108 1.45 18.40 -15.30
N ALA A 109 0.82 19.11 -14.36
CA ALA A 109 0.63 18.62 -13.00
C ALA A 109 -0.76 17.97 -12.91
N ASN A 110 -0.82 16.80 -12.27
CA ASN A 110 -2.08 16.12 -12.01
C ASN A 110 -2.91 16.87 -10.97
N GLN A 111 -4.22 16.93 -11.18
CA GLN A 111 -5.17 17.48 -10.24
C GLN A 111 -6.32 16.48 -10.01
N PRO A 112 -6.49 15.97 -8.79
CA PRO A 112 -5.65 16.16 -7.59
C PRO A 112 -4.28 15.48 -7.71
N SER A 113 -3.31 15.99 -6.93
CA SER A 113 -1.95 15.44 -6.91
C SER A 113 -1.93 13.95 -6.51
N SER A 114 -1.08 13.18 -7.17
CA SER A 114 -0.76 11.82 -6.74
C SER A 114 0.14 11.86 -5.51
N MET A 115 -0.14 11.00 -4.55
CA MET A 115 0.59 10.89 -3.29
C MET A 115 1.33 9.55 -3.22
N ARG A 116 2.42 9.53 -2.49
CA ARG A 116 3.17 8.32 -2.12
C ARG A 116 3.31 8.23 -0.62
N LEU A 117 3.43 7.02 -0.08
CA LEU A 117 3.74 6.79 1.32
C LEU A 117 5.24 6.86 1.57
N GLN A 118 5.62 7.48 2.68
CA GLN A 118 6.98 7.37 3.19
C GLN A 118 7.24 5.90 3.56
N GLY A 119 8.33 5.34 3.04
CA GLY A 119 8.63 3.91 3.21
C GLY A 119 7.93 2.98 2.20
N GLY A 120 7.21 3.55 1.21
CA GLY A 120 6.48 2.80 0.19
C GLY A 120 5.13 2.26 0.69
N MET A 121 4.38 1.63 -0.20
CA MET A 121 3.06 1.07 0.12
C MET A 121 3.12 -0.11 1.10
N GLN A 122 4.28 -0.74 1.27
CA GLN A 122 4.48 -1.79 2.29
C GLN A 122 4.23 -1.24 3.70
N ALA A 123 4.54 0.03 3.97
CA ALA A 123 4.28 0.66 5.26
C ALA A 123 2.80 0.59 5.67
N LEU A 124 1.86 0.67 4.71
CA LEU A 124 0.43 0.49 4.95
C LEU A 124 0.10 -0.95 5.38
N ILE A 125 0.71 -1.94 4.73
CA ILE A 125 0.54 -3.36 5.06
C ILE A 125 1.08 -3.64 6.46
N ASP A 126 2.27 -3.14 6.77
CA ASP A 126 2.92 -3.34 8.05
C ASP A 126 2.13 -2.69 9.20
N ALA A 127 1.62 -1.48 8.97
CA ALA A 127 0.78 -0.78 9.93
C ALA A 127 -0.54 -1.52 10.22
N LEU A 128 -1.18 -2.09 9.20
CA LEU A 128 -2.38 -2.92 9.36
C LEU A 128 -2.04 -4.23 10.05
N ARG A 129 -0.94 -4.89 9.65
CA ARG A 129 -0.47 -6.14 10.23
C ARG A 129 -0.25 -6.04 11.74
N LEU A 130 0.34 -4.94 12.21
CA LEU A 130 0.57 -4.67 13.64
C LEU A 130 -0.72 -4.48 14.44
N ARG A 131 -1.86 -4.25 13.79
CA ARG A 131 -3.17 -4.02 14.43
C ARG A 131 -4.10 -5.23 14.35
N VAL A 132 -3.65 -6.29 13.72
CA VAL A 132 -4.36 -7.58 13.65
C VAL A 132 -3.69 -8.54 14.61
N GLU A 133 -4.49 -9.20 15.46
CA GLU A 133 -3.99 -10.18 16.43
C GLU A 133 -3.23 -11.31 15.72
N PHE A 134 -1.99 -11.55 16.16
CA PHE A 134 -1.08 -12.50 15.50
C PHE A 134 -1.64 -13.92 15.42
N SER A 135 -2.28 -14.38 16.47
CA SER A 135 -2.84 -15.73 16.56
C SER A 135 -3.97 -16.00 15.56
N ARG A 136 -4.53 -14.97 14.96
CA ARG A 136 -5.62 -15.06 13.96
C ARG A 136 -5.15 -15.01 12.53
N LEU A 137 -3.87 -14.78 12.29
CA LEU A 137 -3.28 -14.72 10.96
C LEU A 137 -2.40 -15.93 10.71
N HIS A 138 -2.79 -16.76 9.75
CA HIS A 138 -2.08 -17.95 9.33
C HIS A 138 -1.54 -17.76 7.92
N THR A 139 -0.24 -18.00 7.75
CA THR A 139 0.51 -17.90 6.49
C THR A 139 1.16 -19.25 6.17
N GLY A 140 1.40 -19.57 4.89
CA GLY A 140 2.10 -20.78 4.46
C GLY A 140 1.21 -21.91 4.00
#